data_7975f7ff4f2e20dc52adfe26b43cf217
#
_entry.id   7975f7ff4f2e20dc52adfe26b43cf217
#
_cell.length_a   1.000
_cell.length_b   1.000
_cell.length_c   1.000
_cell.angle_alpha   90.00
_cell.angle_beta   90.00
_cell.angle_gamma   90.00
#
_symmetry.space_group_name_H-M   'P 1'
#
loop_
_entity.id
_entity.type
_entity.pdbx_description
1 polymer ?
#
loop_
_entity_poly.entity_id
_entity_poly.type
_entity_poly.pdbx_seq_one_letter_code
_entity_poly.pdbx_strand_id
1 'polypeptide(L)'
;MIFERPELLALAPLAAILFAFTVGVHWRRLRTLATAYELTALRRLLPTSPGRFPTQRFLCLVSAGALLGLAAAGPVLWDPEPPEPVPPLDIAITVDLSLSMNAAGETGSRIERARWAIDRLTEEVPSVRFSLVVFAGWPYILVPPTDDPDVIRYFVDSLQPEVVPEPDRGSSLGSALELAGRALETRPSEDGRQAILVLSDGDVFEDEDVLLRAAADAAARGFEVWIGGLGSEQGSPISIAGEPALDPAGRAVRTIQNADLLRAMAEASQGRYEDITEDEGLDALVDDMRDLSGDSREGPAEPFDTTALFALLAIPLLLWEGVVDARRGVIGDGTNQRPDEPDAVCGHDKKDRAA
;
A
#
# COMPACT_ATOMS: atom_id res chain seq x y z
N MET A 1 -12.63 -12.54 -15.77
CA MET A 1 -12.87 -13.17 -14.47
C MET A 1 -11.83 -14.25 -14.31
N ILE A 2 -10.90 -14.07 -13.42
CA ILE A 2 -9.80 -15.00 -13.14
C ILE A 2 -10.10 -15.65 -11.80
N PHE A 3 -9.65 -16.88 -11.59
CA PHE A 3 -9.85 -17.59 -10.33
C PHE A 3 -8.49 -17.78 -9.67
N GLU A 4 -8.35 -17.37 -8.41
CA GLU A 4 -7.12 -17.58 -7.64
C GLU A 4 -6.76 -19.05 -7.45
N ARG A 5 -7.81 -19.89 -7.35
CA ARG A 5 -7.68 -21.33 -7.10
C ARG A 5 -8.58 -22.12 -8.05
N PRO A 6 -8.22 -22.18 -9.35
CA PRO A 6 -9.06 -22.81 -10.37
C PRO A 6 -9.34 -24.30 -10.09
N GLU A 7 -8.46 -24.99 -9.37
CA GLU A 7 -8.65 -26.37 -8.93
C GLU A 7 -9.88 -26.55 -8.02
N LEU A 8 -10.27 -25.51 -7.27
CA LEU A 8 -11.42 -25.54 -6.37
C LEU A 8 -12.76 -25.37 -7.10
N LEU A 9 -12.76 -24.98 -8.39
CA LEU A 9 -13.96 -24.96 -9.20
C LEU A 9 -14.66 -26.35 -9.25
N ALA A 10 -13.89 -27.41 -9.11
CA ALA A 10 -14.44 -28.77 -9.04
C ALA A 10 -15.30 -29.00 -7.78
N LEU A 11 -15.16 -28.19 -6.73
CA LEU A 11 -16.00 -28.27 -5.52
C LEU A 11 -17.44 -27.83 -5.78
N ALA A 12 -17.69 -26.93 -6.72
CA ALA A 12 -19.03 -26.46 -7.04
C ALA A 12 -19.94 -27.58 -7.54
N PRO A 13 -19.60 -28.39 -8.59
CA PRO A 13 -20.36 -29.52 -9.00
C PRO A 13 -20.41 -30.65 -7.95
N LEU A 14 -19.29 -30.85 -7.22
CA LEU A 14 -19.24 -31.86 -6.15
C LEU A 14 -20.22 -31.54 -5.03
N ALA A 15 -20.27 -30.30 -4.55
CA ALA A 15 -21.23 -29.84 -3.54
C ALA A 15 -22.67 -29.96 -4.05
N ALA A 16 -22.92 -29.53 -5.29
CA ALA A 16 -24.25 -29.69 -5.92
C ALA A 16 -24.68 -31.14 -5.99
N ILE A 17 -23.79 -32.06 -6.37
CA ILE A 17 -24.09 -33.52 -6.43
C ILE A 17 -24.34 -34.05 -5.00
N LEU A 18 -23.56 -33.66 -4.02
CA LEU A 18 -23.73 -34.09 -2.63
C LEU A 18 -25.10 -33.66 -2.07
N PHE A 19 -25.49 -32.41 -2.30
CA PHE A 19 -26.81 -31.91 -1.89
C PHE A 19 -27.94 -32.59 -2.65
N ALA A 20 -27.80 -32.82 -3.97
CA ALA A 20 -28.74 -33.55 -4.75
C ALA A 20 -28.93 -34.99 -4.23
N PHE A 21 -27.85 -35.68 -3.88
CA PHE A 21 -27.83 -36.99 -3.31
C PHE A 21 -28.57 -37.05 -1.96
N THR A 22 -28.24 -36.10 -1.03
CA THR A 22 -28.92 -36.08 0.27
C THR A 22 -30.41 -35.87 0.17
N VAL A 23 -30.87 -34.95 -0.69
CA VAL A 23 -32.29 -34.72 -0.96
C VAL A 23 -32.91 -35.95 -1.59
N GLY A 24 -32.26 -36.60 -2.54
CA GLY A 24 -32.72 -37.81 -3.19
C GLY A 24 -32.87 -38.99 -2.23
N VAL A 25 -31.88 -39.23 -1.35
CA VAL A 25 -31.92 -40.27 -0.32
C VAL A 25 -33.05 -40.00 0.69
N HIS A 26 -33.16 -38.73 1.13
CA HIS A 26 -34.23 -38.35 2.05
C HIS A 26 -35.60 -38.57 1.45
N TRP A 27 -35.81 -38.15 0.21
CA TRP A 27 -37.06 -38.36 -0.52
C TRP A 27 -37.39 -39.85 -0.74
N ARG A 28 -36.40 -40.69 -1.11
CA ARG A 28 -36.57 -42.14 -1.23
C ARG A 28 -36.97 -42.75 0.11
N ARG A 29 -36.35 -42.38 1.24
CA ARG A 29 -36.74 -42.86 2.57
C ARG A 29 -38.17 -42.47 2.94
N LEU A 30 -38.56 -41.21 2.68
CA LEU A 30 -39.96 -40.81 2.88
C LEU A 30 -40.97 -41.60 2.03
N ARG A 31 -40.59 -41.91 0.79
CA ARG A 31 -41.42 -42.69 -0.12
C ARG A 31 -41.58 -44.16 0.34
N THR A 32 -40.53 -44.79 0.81
CA THR A 32 -40.59 -46.15 1.37
C THR A 32 -41.42 -46.20 2.65
N LEU A 33 -41.33 -45.19 3.51
CA LEU A 33 -42.20 -45.07 4.68
C LEU A 33 -43.66 -44.87 4.28
N ALA A 34 -43.94 -44.08 3.26
CA ALA A 34 -45.29 -43.83 2.77
C ALA A 34 -45.95 -45.06 2.14
N THR A 35 -45.16 -46.00 1.65
CA THR A 35 -45.68 -47.31 1.13
C THR A 35 -45.87 -48.36 2.23
N ALA A 36 -45.19 -48.22 3.36
CA ALA A 36 -45.23 -49.18 4.48
C ALA A 36 -46.31 -48.85 5.53
N TYR A 37 -46.74 -47.59 5.61
CA TYR A 37 -47.70 -47.13 6.63
C TYR A 37 -48.90 -46.43 5.97
N GLU A 38 -50.08 -46.44 6.64
CA GLU A 38 -51.24 -45.68 6.16
C GLU A 38 -50.94 -44.20 6.03
N LEU A 39 -51.21 -43.63 4.87
CA LEU A 39 -50.94 -42.23 4.52
C LEU A 39 -51.57 -41.21 5.48
N THR A 40 -52.67 -41.55 6.14
CA THR A 40 -53.38 -40.74 7.13
C THR A 40 -52.63 -40.61 8.45
N ALA A 41 -51.96 -41.65 8.91
CA ALA A 41 -51.14 -41.61 10.12
C ALA A 41 -49.81 -40.88 9.85
N LEU A 42 -49.21 -41.09 8.69
CA LEU A 42 -47.94 -40.46 8.30
C LEU A 42 -48.06 -38.93 8.09
N ARG A 43 -49.19 -38.44 7.59
CA ARG A 43 -49.48 -37.00 7.42
C ARG A 43 -49.58 -36.25 8.74
N ARG A 44 -49.89 -36.92 9.86
CA ARG A 44 -49.90 -36.30 11.20
C ARG A 44 -48.51 -36.17 11.83
N LEU A 45 -47.52 -36.95 11.36
CA LEU A 45 -46.20 -37.05 11.93
C LEU A 45 -45.11 -36.36 11.07
N LEU A 46 -45.39 -36.14 9.78
CA LEU A 46 -44.41 -35.55 8.85
C LEU A 46 -44.90 -34.20 8.34
N PRO A 47 -44.05 -33.15 8.48
CA PRO A 47 -44.40 -31.79 8.03
C PRO A 47 -44.48 -31.68 6.49
N THR A 48 -43.99 -32.66 5.74
CA THR A 48 -43.98 -32.66 4.27
C THR A 48 -44.80 -33.77 3.67
N SER A 49 -45.56 -33.46 2.60
CA SER A 49 -46.36 -34.45 1.85
C SER A 49 -45.43 -35.48 1.17
N PRO A 50 -45.51 -36.78 1.52
CA PRO A 50 -44.56 -37.78 1.03
C PRO A 50 -44.68 -38.11 -0.47
N GLY A 51 -45.67 -37.53 -1.17
CA GLY A 51 -45.95 -37.83 -2.57
C GLY A 51 -45.32 -36.93 -3.62
N ARG A 52 -44.84 -35.76 -3.26
CA ARG A 52 -44.22 -34.81 -4.22
C ARG A 52 -42.73 -34.64 -3.94
N PHE A 53 -41.92 -34.63 -5.01
CA PHE A 53 -40.51 -34.32 -4.92
C PHE A 53 -40.35 -32.86 -4.48
N PRO A 54 -39.50 -32.55 -3.49
CA PRO A 54 -39.33 -31.18 -2.99
C PRO A 54 -38.41 -30.34 -3.92
N THR A 55 -38.93 -30.01 -5.11
CA THR A 55 -38.15 -29.31 -6.16
C THR A 55 -37.57 -27.98 -5.72
N GLN A 56 -38.34 -27.20 -4.93
CA GLN A 56 -37.84 -25.91 -4.43
C GLN A 56 -36.64 -26.11 -3.48
N ARG A 57 -36.74 -27.06 -2.55
CA ARG A 57 -35.65 -27.41 -1.64
C ARG A 57 -34.39 -27.89 -2.39
N PHE A 58 -34.62 -28.76 -3.35
CA PHE A 58 -33.57 -29.26 -4.23
C PHE A 58 -32.83 -28.13 -4.95
N LEU A 59 -33.56 -27.19 -5.58
CA LEU A 59 -32.99 -26.07 -6.30
C LEU A 59 -32.23 -25.13 -5.36
N CYS A 60 -32.79 -24.78 -4.21
CA CYS A 60 -32.12 -23.89 -3.24
C CYS A 60 -30.80 -24.49 -2.74
N LEU A 61 -30.77 -25.76 -2.36
CA LEU A 61 -29.57 -26.42 -1.84
C LEU A 61 -28.50 -26.60 -2.93
N VAL A 62 -28.89 -26.97 -4.14
CA VAL A 62 -27.95 -27.11 -5.27
C VAL A 62 -27.37 -25.74 -5.65
N SER A 63 -28.19 -24.68 -5.71
CA SER A 63 -27.74 -23.35 -6.02
C SER A 63 -26.79 -22.79 -4.92
N ALA A 64 -27.15 -23.02 -3.64
CA ALA A 64 -26.29 -22.62 -2.53
C ALA A 64 -24.94 -23.35 -2.55
N GLY A 65 -24.93 -24.64 -2.83
CA GLY A 65 -23.73 -25.46 -2.98
C GLY A 65 -22.84 -25.00 -4.14
N ALA A 66 -23.46 -24.68 -5.28
CA ALA A 66 -22.76 -24.15 -6.44
C ALA A 66 -22.12 -22.77 -6.13
N LEU A 67 -22.86 -21.86 -5.47
CA LEU A 67 -22.34 -20.54 -5.08
C LEU A 67 -21.20 -20.64 -4.06
N LEU A 68 -21.31 -21.54 -3.08
CA LEU A 68 -20.23 -21.77 -2.12
C LEU A 68 -18.98 -22.35 -2.79
N GLY A 69 -19.15 -23.29 -3.72
CA GLY A 69 -18.03 -23.82 -4.49
C GLY A 69 -17.37 -22.76 -5.38
N LEU A 70 -18.17 -21.87 -5.97
CA LEU A 70 -17.67 -20.75 -6.74
C LEU A 70 -16.93 -19.75 -5.85
N ALA A 71 -17.47 -19.43 -4.68
CA ALA A 71 -16.80 -18.60 -3.67
C ALA A 71 -15.45 -19.19 -3.25
N ALA A 72 -15.38 -20.51 -3.02
CA ALA A 72 -14.13 -21.17 -2.65
C ALA A 72 -13.03 -21.10 -3.72
N ALA A 73 -13.42 -20.95 -5.01
CA ALA A 73 -12.47 -20.79 -6.11
C ALA A 73 -11.84 -19.39 -6.18
N GLY A 74 -12.29 -18.42 -5.36
CA GLY A 74 -11.75 -17.04 -5.31
C GLY A 74 -11.92 -16.32 -6.65
N PRO A 75 -13.14 -16.00 -7.07
CA PRO A 75 -13.34 -15.28 -8.33
C PRO A 75 -12.92 -13.83 -8.19
N VAL A 76 -11.97 -13.40 -9.03
CA VAL A 76 -11.46 -12.03 -9.16
C VAL A 76 -12.01 -11.41 -10.44
N LEU A 77 -12.65 -10.25 -10.34
CA LEU A 77 -13.23 -9.58 -11.51
C LEU A 77 -12.19 -8.88 -12.37
N TRP A 78 -11.13 -8.46 -11.76
CA TRP A 78 -10.02 -7.78 -12.42
C TRP A 78 -8.72 -8.28 -11.79
N ASP A 79 -7.81 -8.71 -12.65
CA ASP A 79 -6.41 -8.92 -12.31
C ASP A 79 -5.68 -7.68 -12.81
N PRO A 80 -5.18 -6.82 -11.93
CA PRO A 80 -4.35 -5.73 -12.40
C PRO A 80 -3.18 -6.34 -13.16
N GLU A 81 -2.92 -5.84 -14.37
CA GLU A 81 -1.68 -6.17 -15.08
C GLU A 81 -0.51 -5.97 -14.10
N PRO A 82 0.44 -6.91 -14.05
CA PRO A 82 1.62 -6.71 -13.22
C PRO A 82 2.20 -5.34 -13.59
N PRO A 83 2.57 -4.50 -12.62
CA PRO A 83 3.15 -3.21 -12.91
C PRO A 83 4.32 -3.42 -13.87
N GLU A 84 4.41 -2.58 -14.89
CA GLU A 84 5.56 -2.61 -15.79
C GLU A 84 6.83 -2.52 -14.94
N PRO A 85 7.86 -3.34 -15.22
CA PRO A 85 9.11 -3.28 -14.46
C PRO A 85 9.66 -1.85 -14.57
N VAL A 86 9.72 -1.16 -13.43
CA VAL A 86 10.27 0.19 -13.38
C VAL A 86 11.77 0.09 -13.57
N PRO A 87 12.36 0.93 -14.43
CA PRO A 87 13.81 0.96 -14.60
C PRO A 87 14.49 1.24 -13.26
N PRO A 88 15.60 0.55 -12.95
CA PRO A 88 16.36 0.81 -11.73
C PRO A 88 16.82 2.27 -11.68
N LEU A 89 16.82 2.87 -10.49
CA LEU A 89 17.24 4.25 -10.28
C LEU A 89 18.60 4.29 -9.59
N ASP A 90 19.55 5.05 -10.14
CA ASP A 90 20.85 5.32 -9.56
C ASP A 90 20.90 6.77 -9.08
N ILE A 91 21.19 7.03 -7.81
CA ILE A 91 21.29 8.38 -7.25
C ILE A 91 22.70 8.65 -6.72
N ALA A 92 23.36 9.70 -7.23
CA ALA A 92 24.56 10.24 -6.64
C ALA A 92 24.17 11.37 -5.67
N ILE A 93 24.22 11.09 -4.36
CA ILE A 93 24.02 12.08 -3.32
C ILE A 93 25.31 12.88 -3.18
N THR A 94 25.24 14.20 -3.40
CA THR A 94 26.37 15.12 -3.42
C THR A 94 26.20 16.13 -2.29
N VAL A 95 27.02 16.01 -1.24
CA VAL A 95 26.87 16.76 0.01
C VAL A 95 27.97 17.82 0.15
N ASP A 96 27.54 19.03 0.42
CA ASP A 96 28.43 20.13 0.78
C ASP A 96 28.99 19.94 2.19
N LEU A 97 30.31 19.96 2.31
CA LEU A 97 31.03 19.95 3.59
C LEU A 97 31.81 21.25 3.82
N SER A 98 31.40 22.35 3.19
CA SER A 98 31.96 23.69 3.50
C SER A 98 31.62 24.11 4.94
N LEU A 99 32.37 25.07 5.47
CA LEU A 99 32.16 25.56 6.85
C LEU A 99 30.77 26.18 7.06
N SER A 100 30.13 26.69 6.01
CA SER A 100 28.77 27.24 6.08
C SER A 100 27.73 26.19 6.48
N MET A 101 28.01 24.91 6.22
CA MET A 101 27.12 23.80 6.62
C MET A 101 27.08 23.57 8.15
N ASN A 102 28.01 24.15 8.90
CA ASN A 102 27.94 24.20 10.37
C ASN A 102 27.05 25.34 10.90
N ALA A 103 26.46 26.13 10.03
CA ALA A 103 25.52 27.14 10.48
C ALA A 103 24.27 26.51 11.09
N ALA A 104 23.92 26.95 12.31
CA ALA A 104 22.81 26.42 13.06
C ALA A 104 21.54 27.26 12.82
N GLY A 105 20.44 26.57 12.51
CA GLY A 105 19.08 27.10 12.46
C GLY A 105 18.25 26.62 13.64
N GLU A 106 16.92 26.70 13.51
CA GLU A 106 15.97 26.21 14.52
C GLU A 106 15.93 24.66 14.58
N THR A 107 16.18 24.00 13.47
CA THR A 107 16.13 22.54 13.31
C THR A 107 17.51 21.85 13.46
N GLY A 108 18.51 22.55 13.96
CA GLY A 108 19.91 22.07 14.06
C GLY A 108 20.82 22.70 13.02
N SER A 109 22.02 22.14 12.82
CA SER A 109 22.94 22.59 11.77
C SER A 109 22.49 22.09 10.38
N ARG A 110 22.94 22.82 9.32
CA ARG A 110 22.63 22.41 7.92
C ARG A 110 23.18 21.03 7.62
N ILE A 111 24.36 20.67 8.14
CA ILE A 111 24.91 19.31 7.94
C ILE A 111 24.11 18.24 8.67
N GLU A 112 23.58 18.51 9.87
CA GLU A 112 22.68 17.58 10.56
C GLU A 112 21.40 17.38 9.77
N ARG A 113 20.87 18.45 9.18
CA ARG A 113 19.70 18.38 8.32
C ARG A 113 19.96 17.59 7.03
N ALA A 114 21.13 17.77 6.40
CA ALA A 114 21.55 16.98 5.24
C ALA A 114 21.65 15.48 5.58
N ARG A 115 22.23 15.12 6.73
CA ARG A 115 22.28 13.72 7.21
C ARG A 115 20.89 13.14 7.37
N TRP A 116 20.00 13.86 8.04
CA TRP A 116 18.64 13.41 8.25
C TRP A 116 17.87 13.21 6.92
N ALA A 117 18.11 14.11 5.96
CA ALA A 117 17.55 13.97 4.62
C ALA A 117 18.05 12.68 3.91
N ILE A 118 19.33 12.36 4.03
CA ILE A 118 19.93 11.17 3.44
C ILE A 118 19.40 9.91 4.13
N ASP A 119 19.29 9.91 5.46
CA ASP A 119 18.73 8.78 6.21
C ASP A 119 17.30 8.49 5.77
N ARG A 120 16.47 9.52 5.66
CA ARG A 120 15.10 9.36 5.18
C ARG A 120 15.03 8.86 3.74
N LEU A 121 15.85 9.39 2.83
CA LEU A 121 15.89 8.96 1.44
C LEU A 121 16.28 7.48 1.35
N THR A 122 17.28 7.03 2.11
CA THR A 122 17.72 5.64 2.10
C THR A 122 16.74 4.67 2.75
N GLU A 123 15.88 5.13 3.66
CA GLU A 123 14.84 4.34 4.30
C GLU A 123 13.55 4.29 3.50
N GLU A 124 13.17 5.42 2.89
CA GLU A 124 11.84 5.58 2.32
C GLU A 124 11.79 5.39 0.79
N VAL A 125 12.95 5.41 0.10
CA VAL A 125 13.02 5.20 -1.36
C VAL A 125 13.65 3.84 -1.66
N PRO A 126 12.86 2.80 -1.88
CA PRO A 126 13.36 1.45 -2.09
C PRO A 126 13.88 1.26 -3.53
N SER A 127 14.64 0.17 -3.72
CA SER A 127 15.12 -0.26 -5.04
C SER A 127 16.01 0.77 -5.77
N VAL A 128 16.72 1.60 -5.01
CA VAL A 128 17.65 2.61 -5.51
C VAL A 128 19.07 2.21 -5.19
N ARG A 129 19.97 2.42 -6.13
CA ARG A 129 21.41 2.33 -5.90
C ARG A 129 21.96 3.72 -5.61
N PHE A 130 22.57 3.87 -4.47
CA PHE A 130 23.13 5.14 -4.01
C PHE A 130 24.66 5.21 -4.17
N SER A 131 25.17 6.40 -4.47
CA SER A 131 26.57 6.75 -4.24
C SER A 131 26.63 8.02 -3.42
N LEU A 132 27.71 8.20 -2.65
CA LEU A 132 27.91 9.38 -1.82
C LEU A 132 29.15 10.12 -2.29
N VAL A 133 28.94 11.35 -2.75
CA VAL A 133 29.98 12.32 -3.12
C VAL A 133 29.95 13.42 -2.09
N VAL A 134 31.08 13.83 -1.62
CA VAL A 134 31.23 14.98 -0.71
C VAL A 134 32.14 16.04 -1.34
N PHE A 135 31.87 17.30 -1.09
CA PHE A 135 32.70 18.36 -1.60
C PHE A 135 32.88 19.49 -0.58
N ALA A 136 34.00 20.08 -0.67
CA ALA A 136 34.37 21.37 -0.10
C ALA A 136 35.26 22.08 -1.13
N GLY A 137 36.51 22.38 -0.88
CA GLY A 137 37.45 22.90 -1.88
C GLY A 137 37.67 21.93 -3.06
N TRP A 138 37.58 20.63 -2.80
CA TRP A 138 37.65 19.54 -3.81
C TRP A 138 36.56 18.50 -3.56
N PRO A 139 36.02 17.87 -4.62
CA PRO A 139 35.06 16.81 -4.47
C PRO A 139 35.72 15.43 -4.36
N TYR A 140 35.11 14.54 -3.57
CA TYR A 140 35.55 13.14 -3.36
C TYR A 140 34.37 12.18 -3.42
N ILE A 141 34.55 11.01 -4.06
CA ILE A 141 33.63 9.89 -3.93
C ILE A 141 33.90 9.22 -2.59
N LEU A 142 33.01 9.37 -1.63
CA LEU A 142 33.12 8.75 -0.31
C LEU A 142 32.60 7.31 -0.36
N VAL A 143 31.48 7.08 -1.06
CA VAL A 143 30.92 5.74 -1.31
C VAL A 143 30.65 5.60 -2.80
N PRO A 144 31.26 4.60 -3.47
CA PRO A 144 30.91 4.29 -4.85
C PRO A 144 29.49 3.71 -4.94
N PRO A 145 28.87 3.63 -6.14
CA PRO A 145 27.51 3.13 -6.29
C PRO A 145 27.29 1.77 -5.62
N THR A 146 26.34 1.68 -4.68
CA THR A 146 26.01 0.50 -3.87
C THR A 146 24.50 0.32 -3.76
N ASP A 147 24.08 -0.95 -3.73
CA ASP A 147 22.68 -1.34 -3.47
C ASP A 147 22.39 -1.47 -1.95
N ASP A 148 23.44 -1.32 -1.12
CA ASP A 148 23.32 -1.45 0.34
C ASP A 148 23.19 -0.07 1.01
N PRO A 149 22.00 0.32 1.48
CA PRO A 149 21.77 1.60 2.12
C PRO A 149 22.51 1.74 3.47
N ASP A 150 22.83 0.63 4.15
CA ASP A 150 23.54 0.69 5.44
C ASP A 150 24.97 1.20 5.27
N VAL A 151 25.58 0.97 4.11
CA VAL A 151 26.89 1.55 3.78
C VAL A 151 26.81 3.06 3.68
N ILE A 152 25.77 3.60 3.03
CA ILE A 152 25.57 5.06 2.95
C ILE A 152 25.40 5.65 4.35
N ARG A 153 24.49 5.09 5.15
CA ARG A 153 24.21 5.55 6.52
C ARG A 153 25.45 5.56 7.42
N TYR A 154 26.25 4.49 7.34
CA TYR A 154 27.51 4.42 8.10
C TYR A 154 28.45 5.61 7.82
N PHE A 155 28.58 6.01 6.56
CA PHE A 155 29.44 7.15 6.20
C PHE A 155 28.76 8.49 6.48
N VAL A 156 27.43 8.59 6.34
CA VAL A 156 26.67 9.82 6.63
C VAL A 156 26.84 10.25 8.07
N ASP A 157 26.84 9.33 9.03
CA ASP A 157 27.07 9.62 10.45
C ASP A 157 28.41 10.33 10.72
N SER A 158 29.40 10.09 9.85
CA SER A 158 30.74 10.66 9.97
C SER A 158 30.94 12.01 9.24
N LEU A 159 29.93 12.48 8.49
CA LEU A 159 30.04 13.75 7.74
C LEU A 159 30.11 14.93 8.68
N GLN A 160 31.26 15.59 8.70
CA GLN A 160 31.48 16.78 9.49
C GLN A 160 32.39 17.75 8.70
N PRO A 161 32.02 19.04 8.57
CA PRO A 161 32.88 20.03 7.90
C PRO A 161 34.28 20.17 8.50
N GLU A 162 34.43 19.87 9.80
CA GLU A 162 35.71 19.94 10.51
C GLU A 162 36.73 18.89 10.05
N VAL A 163 36.28 17.80 9.44
CA VAL A 163 37.15 16.73 8.90
C VAL A 163 37.91 17.23 7.66
N VAL A 164 37.39 18.26 6.98
CA VAL A 164 38.02 18.83 5.79
C VAL A 164 39.26 19.67 6.19
N PRO A 165 40.46 19.40 5.64
CA PRO A 165 41.64 20.18 5.93
C PRO A 165 41.48 21.66 5.53
N GLU A 166 42.10 22.60 6.31
CA GLU A 166 41.98 24.05 6.05
C GLU A 166 42.26 24.51 4.60
N PRO A 167 43.28 23.99 3.89
CA PRO A 167 43.52 24.43 2.52
C PRO A 167 42.38 24.01 1.54
N ASP A 168 41.55 23.03 1.91
CA ASP A 168 40.49 22.48 1.08
C ASP A 168 39.10 22.95 1.52
N ARG A 169 38.98 23.93 2.43
CA ARG A 169 37.70 24.44 2.96
C ARG A 169 37.00 25.46 2.05
N GLY A 170 37.12 25.30 0.74
CA GLY A 170 36.34 26.04 -0.23
C GLY A 170 34.99 25.39 -0.51
N SER A 171 34.42 25.76 -1.63
CA SER A 171 33.26 25.06 -2.20
C SER A 171 33.49 24.97 -3.71
N SER A 172 33.46 23.73 -4.25
CA SER A 172 33.64 23.49 -5.68
C SER A 172 32.50 22.62 -6.20
N LEU A 173 31.29 23.21 -6.23
CA LEU A 173 30.05 22.59 -6.59
C LEU A 173 30.02 22.12 -8.06
N GLY A 174 30.57 22.94 -8.99
CA GLY A 174 30.65 22.56 -10.39
C GLY A 174 31.47 21.29 -10.62
N SER A 175 32.63 21.17 -9.96
CA SER A 175 33.45 19.95 -10.02
C SER A 175 32.77 18.75 -9.33
N ALA A 176 31.98 19.02 -8.29
CA ALA A 176 31.24 17.99 -7.58
C ALA A 176 30.13 17.36 -8.46
N LEU A 177 29.41 18.18 -9.22
CA LEU A 177 28.44 17.69 -10.22
C LEU A 177 29.11 16.80 -11.28
N GLU A 178 30.29 17.23 -11.78
CA GLU A 178 31.03 16.44 -12.76
C GLU A 178 31.47 15.08 -12.17
N LEU A 179 31.97 15.09 -10.92
CA LEU A 179 32.40 13.86 -10.23
C LEU A 179 31.24 12.94 -9.92
N ALA A 180 30.08 13.48 -9.52
CA ALA A 180 28.84 12.72 -9.29
C ALA A 180 28.38 12.00 -10.56
N GLY A 181 28.37 12.71 -11.69
CA GLY A 181 28.08 12.08 -12.98
C GLY A 181 29.06 10.97 -13.34
N ARG A 182 30.36 11.17 -13.11
CA ARG A 182 31.38 10.13 -13.33
C ARG A 182 31.18 8.92 -12.40
N ALA A 183 30.74 9.13 -11.16
CA ALA A 183 30.44 8.03 -10.24
C ALA A 183 29.33 7.14 -10.80
N LEU A 184 28.25 7.74 -11.29
CA LEU A 184 27.12 7.04 -11.88
C LEU A 184 27.51 6.28 -13.17
N GLU A 185 28.36 6.88 -14.02
CA GLU A 185 28.85 6.24 -15.26
C GLU A 185 29.77 5.04 -15.02
N THR A 186 30.37 4.90 -13.82
CA THR A 186 31.28 3.80 -13.50
C THR A 186 30.57 2.45 -13.56
N ARG A 187 29.30 2.41 -13.19
CA ARG A 187 28.47 1.20 -13.18
C ARG A 187 27.03 1.56 -13.49
N PRO A 188 26.72 1.94 -14.74
CA PRO A 188 25.36 2.30 -15.11
C PRO A 188 24.43 1.09 -15.00
N SER A 189 23.19 1.32 -14.54
CA SER A 189 22.13 0.33 -14.67
C SER A 189 21.70 0.22 -16.13
N GLU A 190 21.52 -1.01 -16.64
CA GLU A 190 20.95 -1.21 -17.97
C GLU A 190 19.52 -0.67 -17.98
N ASP A 191 19.23 0.26 -18.89
CA ASP A 191 17.95 0.97 -18.98
C ASP A 191 17.53 1.74 -17.72
N GLY A 192 18.46 1.99 -16.78
CA GLY A 192 18.21 2.70 -15.54
C GLY A 192 18.17 4.22 -15.71
N ARG A 193 17.39 4.88 -14.82
CA ARG A 193 17.41 6.33 -14.67
C ARG A 193 18.57 6.73 -13.76
N GLN A 194 19.14 7.90 -13.99
CA GLN A 194 20.27 8.40 -13.19
C GLN A 194 19.98 9.80 -12.71
N ALA A 195 20.13 10.02 -11.40
CA ALA A 195 19.90 11.32 -10.78
C ALA A 195 21.10 11.75 -9.94
N ILE A 196 21.36 13.05 -9.91
CA ILE A 196 22.31 13.69 -9.00
C ILE A 196 21.52 14.53 -8.03
N LEU A 197 21.59 14.21 -6.74
CA LEU A 197 20.99 14.99 -5.68
C LEU A 197 22.07 15.84 -5.00
N VAL A 198 21.97 17.16 -5.10
CA VAL A 198 22.86 18.10 -4.44
C VAL A 198 22.21 18.59 -3.15
N LEU A 199 22.96 18.51 -2.03
CA LEU A 199 22.58 19.05 -0.73
C LEU A 199 23.58 20.15 -0.36
N SER A 200 23.17 21.41 -0.49
CA SER A 200 24.06 22.59 -0.25
C SER A 200 23.24 23.80 0.18
N ASP A 201 23.91 24.75 0.78
CA ASP A 201 23.36 26.09 1.05
C ASP A 201 23.59 27.09 -0.08
N GLY A 202 24.36 26.70 -1.11
CA GLY A 202 24.68 27.56 -2.25
C GLY A 202 25.66 28.70 -1.93
N ASP A 203 26.30 28.72 -0.72
CA ASP A 203 27.34 29.69 -0.36
C ASP A 203 28.67 29.24 -0.98
N VAL A 204 28.81 29.49 -2.28
CA VAL A 204 29.94 29.06 -3.10
C VAL A 204 30.72 30.24 -3.63
N PHE A 205 32.03 30.06 -3.91
CA PHE A 205 32.90 31.07 -4.44
C PHE A 205 33.10 30.99 -5.96
N GLU A 206 32.46 30.02 -6.62
CA GLU A 206 32.55 29.84 -8.06
C GLU A 206 31.63 30.85 -8.78
N ASP A 207 32.03 31.21 -10.01
CA ASP A 207 31.21 32.07 -10.86
C ASP A 207 29.87 31.37 -11.20
N GLU A 208 28.77 32.07 -11.08
CA GLU A 208 27.43 31.60 -11.37
C GLU A 208 27.35 30.97 -12.78
N ASP A 209 27.91 31.64 -13.81
CA ASP A 209 27.91 31.10 -15.20
C ASP A 209 28.65 29.75 -15.32
N VAL A 210 29.60 29.45 -14.46
CA VAL A 210 30.30 28.16 -14.45
C VAL A 210 29.41 27.09 -13.84
N LEU A 211 28.70 27.39 -12.78
CA LEU A 211 27.78 26.49 -12.10
C LEU A 211 26.56 26.17 -12.95
N LEU A 212 25.97 27.18 -13.59
CA LEU A 212 24.81 26.96 -14.51
C LEU A 212 25.21 26.08 -15.70
N ARG A 213 26.43 26.28 -16.25
CA ARG A 213 26.95 25.39 -17.29
C ARG A 213 27.17 23.97 -16.80
N ALA A 214 27.76 23.80 -15.61
CA ALA A 214 27.95 22.46 -15.05
C ALA A 214 26.63 21.71 -14.82
N ALA A 215 25.59 22.40 -14.36
CA ALA A 215 24.25 21.84 -14.22
C ALA A 215 23.62 21.46 -15.59
N ALA A 216 23.74 22.36 -16.58
CA ALA A 216 23.25 22.09 -17.94
C ALA A 216 24.02 20.93 -18.60
N ASP A 217 25.33 20.83 -18.42
CA ASP A 217 26.16 19.73 -18.94
C ASP A 217 25.80 18.39 -18.30
N ALA A 218 25.47 18.36 -16.99
CA ALA A 218 24.97 17.17 -16.32
C ALA A 218 23.66 16.70 -16.96
N ALA A 219 22.72 17.61 -17.16
CA ALA A 219 21.45 17.30 -17.84
C ALA A 219 21.64 16.83 -19.30
N ALA A 220 22.57 17.46 -20.04
CA ALA A 220 22.89 17.06 -21.42
C ALA A 220 23.50 15.64 -21.50
N ARG A 221 24.09 15.14 -20.43
CA ARG A 221 24.57 13.75 -20.26
C ARG A 221 23.47 12.78 -19.84
N GLY A 222 22.25 13.27 -19.61
CA GLY A 222 21.09 12.45 -19.25
C GLY A 222 20.87 12.28 -17.74
N PHE A 223 21.57 13.05 -16.89
CA PHE A 223 21.34 13.04 -15.45
C PHE A 223 20.19 13.97 -15.07
N GLU A 224 19.28 13.50 -14.24
CA GLU A 224 18.29 14.36 -13.59
C GLU A 224 18.98 15.06 -12.40
N VAL A 225 19.00 16.40 -12.36
CA VAL A 225 19.67 17.14 -11.29
C VAL A 225 18.62 17.66 -10.31
N TRP A 226 18.73 17.21 -9.07
CA TRP A 226 17.85 17.60 -7.97
C TRP A 226 18.67 18.37 -6.95
N ILE A 227 18.10 19.44 -6.39
CA ILE A 227 18.82 20.31 -5.46
C ILE A 227 17.97 20.49 -4.20
N GLY A 228 18.49 19.99 -3.08
CA GLY A 228 17.97 20.24 -1.75
C GLY A 228 18.72 21.41 -1.12
N GLY A 229 18.04 22.57 -1.06
CA GLY A 229 18.61 23.78 -0.45
C GLY A 229 18.52 23.72 1.07
N LEU A 230 19.60 24.16 1.73
CA LEU A 230 19.72 24.10 3.19
C LEU A 230 20.07 25.50 3.75
N GLY A 231 19.29 25.96 4.72
CA GLY A 231 19.59 27.19 5.44
C GLY A 231 18.50 28.23 5.39
N SER A 232 18.80 29.44 5.76
CA SER A 232 17.83 30.54 5.85
C SER A 232 18.33 31.78 5.13
N GLU A 233 17.43 32.48 4.46
CA GLU A 233 17.70 33.78 3.83
C GLU A 233 18.01 34.87 4.85
N GLN A 234 17.58 34.72 6.13
CA GLN A 234 17.92 35.67 7.20
C GLN A 234 19.35 35.46 7.71
N GLY A 235 20.00 34.38 7.29
CA GLY A 235 21.34 34.03 7.67
C GLY A 235 21.46 33.46 9.09
N SER A 236 22.39 32.53 9.26
CA SER A 236 22.67 31.84 10.52
C SER A 236 24.12 31.97 10.93
N PRO A 237 24.47 32.00 12.23
CA PRO A 237 25.84 32.01 12.68
C PRO A 237 26.52 30.68 12.42
N ILE A 238 27.78 30.73 11.96
CA ILE A 238 28.60 29.53 11.82
C ILE A 238 29.16 29.16 13.20
N SER A 239 29.06 27.89 13.57
CA SER A 239 29.66 27.33 14.78
C SER A 239 30.76 26.35 14.43
N ILE A 240 31.88 26.38 15.13
CA ILE A 240 32.99 25.43 15.01
C ILE A 240 33.22 24.81 16.39
N ALA A 241 33.11 23.53 16.49
CA ALA A 241 33.19 22.76 17.75
C ALA A 241 32.26 23.30 18.86
N GLY A 242 31.08 23.81 18.50
CA GLY A 242 30.09 24.37 19.43
C GLY A 242 30.30 25.82 19.84
N GLU A 243 31.36 26.49 19.36
CA GLU A 243 31.58 27.88 19.58
C GLU A 243 31.35 28.72 18.30
N PRO A 244 30.79 29.93 18.38
CA PRO A 244 30.58 30.76 17.21
C PRO A 244 31.90 31.13 16.56
N ALA A 245 32.01 30.94 15.25
CA ALA A 245 33.15 31.46 14.48
C ALA A 245 33.17 32.99 14.52
N LEU A 246 34.31 33.58 14.87
CA LEU A 246 34.46 35.03 14.97
C LEU A 246 35.32 35.56 13.83
N ASP A 247 34.95 36.74 13.29
CA ASP A 247 35.77 37.50 12.37
C ASP A 247 36.97 38.20 13.14
N PRO A 248 37.94 38.76 12.45
CA PRO A 248 39.05 39.50 13.11
C PRO A 248 38.59 40.66 13.99
N ALA A 249 37.36 41.12 13.85
CA ALA A 249 36.76 42.17 14.68
C ALA A 249 35.97 41.60 15.88
N GLY A 250 35.98 40.30 16.09
CA GLY A 250 35.27 39.60 17.17
C GLY A 250 33.76 39.48 16.99
N ARG A 251 33.23 39.62 15.79
CA ARG A 251 31.81 39.44 15.46
C ARG A 251 31.57 38.05 14.93
N ALA A 252 30.43 37.47 15.26
CA ALA A 252 30.02 36.16 14.75
C ALA A 252 29.93 36.20 13.22
N VAL A 253 30.60 35.26 12.57
CA VAL A 253 30.50 35.04 11.12
C VAL A 253 29.14 34.45 10.84
N ARG A 254 28.41 35.00 9.86
CA ARG A 254 27.09 34.53 9.44
C ARG A 254 27.13 34.16 7.96
N THR A 255 26.40 33.13 7.61
CA THR A 255 26.19 32.70 6.23
C THR A 255 24.69 32.74 5.89
N ILE A 256 24.40 33.02 4.65
CA ILE A 256 23.04 33.10 4.11
C ILE A 256 22.91 32.01 3.05
N GLN A 257 21.77 31.35 3.00
CA GLN A 257 21.45 30.44 1.89
C GLN A 257 21.34 31.24 0.59
N ASN A 258 21.98 30.77 -0.46
CA ASN A 258 21.86 31.35 -1.80
C ASN A 258 20.82 30.55 -2.62
N ALA A 259 19.55 30.65 -2.20
CA ALA A 259 18.46 29.94 -2.83
C ALA A 259 18.24 30.31 -4.31
N ASP A 260 18.55 31.57 -4.67
CA ASP A 260 18.42 32.04 -6.07
C ASP A 260 19.39 31.33 -7.01
N LEU A 261 20.66 31.17 -6.60
CA LEU A 261 21.64 30.39 -7.34
C LEU A 261 21.20 28.91 -7.48
N LEU A 262 20.76 28.30 -6.39
CA LEU A 262 20.36 26.90 -6.39
C LEU A 262 19.13 26.66 -7.31
N ARG A 263 18.17 27.57 -7.29
CA ARG A 263 17.02 27.53 -8.22
C ARG A 263 17.47 27.72 -9.68
N ALA A 264 18.36 28.67 -9.94
CA ALA A 264 18.89 28.90 -11.29
C ALA A 264 19.64 27.68 -11.83
N MET A 265 20.39 26.97 -10.98
CA MET A 265 21.04 25.70 -11.35
C MET A 265 20.03 24.59 -11.67
N ALA A 266 18.96 24.47 -10.87
CA ALA A 266 17.88 23.53 -11.13
C ALA A 266 17.18 23.86 -12.47
N GLU A 267 16.90 25.13 -12.75
CA GLU A 267 16.32 25.57 -14.01
C GLU A 267 17.25 25.28 -15.20
N ALA A 268 18.54 25.56 -15.07
CA ALA A 268 19.54 25.32 -16.10
C ALA A 268 19.68 23.83 -16.46
N SER A 269 19.48 22.95 -15.51
CA SER A 269 19.48 21.49 -15.69
C SER A 269 18.13 20.91 -16.03
N GLN A 270 17.05 21.71 -16.09
CA GLN A 270 15.67 21.25 -16.19
C GLN A 270 15.30 20.27 -15.05
N GLY A 271 15.98 20.41 -13.93
CA GLY A 271 15.79 19.60 -12.73
C GLY A 271 14.83 20.25 -11.75
N ARG A 272 14.97 19.89 -10.46
CA ARG A 272 14.11 20.39 -9.38
C ARG A 272 14.91 21.00 -8.24
N TYR A 273 14.32 21.98 -7.59
CA TYR A 273 14.82 22.58 -6.36
C TYR A 273 13.76 22.47 -5.27
N GLU A 274 14.16 21.98 -4.10
CA GLU A 274 13.33 21.98 -2.90
C GLU A 274 14.11 22.58 -1.73
N ASP A 275 13.46 23.42 -0.94
CA ASP A 275 14.03 23.92 0.32
C ASP A 275 13.76 22.88 1.42
N ILE A 276 14.77 22.12 1.76
CA ILE A 276 14.67 21.03 2.73
C ILE A 276 15.04 21.44 4.15
N THR A 277 15.11 22.73 4.43
CA THR A 277 15.36 23.26 5.78
C THR A 277 14.24 22.85 6.74
N GLU A 278 13.00 22.88 6.27
CA GLU A 278 11.81 22.43 6.99
C GLU A 278 11.34 21.04 6.51
N ASP A 279 10.50 20.39 7.32
CA ASP A 279 10.02 19.02 7.03
C ASP A 279 9.19 18.95 5.75
N GLU A 280 8.39 19.96 5.46
CA GLU A 280 7.52 20.00 4.28
C GLU A 280 8.31 19.87 2.96
N GLY A 281 9.40 20.60 2.82
CA GLY A 281 10.25 20.51 1.62
C GLY A 281 11.00 19.18 1.52
N LEU A 282 11.41 18.61 2.67
CA LEU A 282 12.03 17.30 2.66
C LEU A 282 11.00 16.19 2.32
N ASP A 283 9.77 16.29 2.83
CA ASP A 283 8.71 15.36 2.46
C ASP A 283 8.43 15.40 0.95
N ALA A 284 8.37 16.59 0.37
CA ALA A 284 8.21 16.77 -1.08
C ALA A 284 9.36 16.13 -1.86
N LEU A 285 10.62 16.35 -1.44
CA LEU A 285 11.78 15.75 -2.07
C LEU A 285 11.75 14.21 -2.02
N VAL A 286 11.40 13.63 -0.87
CA VAL A 286 11.33 12.17 -0.69
C VAL A 286 10.21 11.57 -1.53
N ASP A 287 9.03 12.20 -1.55
CA ASP A 287 7.89 11.73 -2.35
C ASP A 287 8.22 11.79 -3.85
N ASP A 288 8.82 12.87 -4.32
CA ASP A 288 9.27 13.01 -5.71
C ASP A 288 10.33 11.97 -6.11
N MET A 289 11.31 11.70 -5.23
CA MET A 289 12.33 10.66 -5.47
C MET A 289 11.73 9.25 -5.45
N ARG A 290 10.71 9.01 -4.63
CA ARG A 290 9.97 7.76 -4.62
C ARG A 290 9.19 7.57 -5.93
N ASP A 291 8.53 8.62 -6.42
CA ASP A 291 7.85 8.59 -7.72
C ASP A 291 8.85 8.33 -8.86
N LEU A 292 10.05 8.89 -8.77
CA LEU A 292 11.14 8.64 -9.70
C LEU A 292 11.58 7.16 -9.66
N SER A 293 11.60 6.53 -8.49
CA SER A 293 11.92 5.11 -8.34
C SER A 293 10.80 4.18 -8.82
N GLY A 294 9.61 4.74 -9.13
CA GLY A 294 8.44 3.98 -9.54
C GLY A 294 7.69 3.30 -8.42
N ASP A 295 8.06 3.55 -7.18
CA ASP A 295 7.35 3.09 -6.00
C ASP A 295 6.32 4.14 -5.56
N SER A 296 5.38 4.44 -6.45
CA SER A 296 4.26 5.32 -6.11
C SER A 296 3.47 4.70 -4.96
N ARG A 297 3.05 5.53 -3.99
CA ARG A 297 2.17 5.10 -2.86
C ARG A 297 0.84 4.52 -3.31
N GLU A 298 0.45 4.74 -4.56
CA GLU A 298 -0.63 4.02 -5.22
C GLU A 298 -0.11 2.62 -5.60
N GLY A 299 -0.10 1.73 -4.63
CA GLY A 299 0.09 0.31 -4.90
C GLY A 299 -0.87 -0.17 -5.99
N PRO A 300 -0.55 -1.26 -6.71
CA PRO A 300 -1.43 -1.80 -7.73
C PRO A 300 -2.83 -1.92 -7.14
N ALA A 301 -3.84 -1.40 -7.85
CA ALA A 301 -5.23 -1.44 -7.41
C ALA A 301 -5.54 -2.85 -6.91
N GLU A 302 -5.94 -2.98 -5.65
CA GLU A 302 -6.21 -4.31 -5.07
C GLU A 302 -7.23 -5.03 -5.95
N PRO A 303 -6.96 -6.28 -6.32
CA PRO A 303 -7.87 -7.04 -7.14
C PRO A 303 -9.23 -7.12 -6.45
N PHE A 304 -10.31 -6.78 -7.15
CA PHE A 304 -11.65 -6.81 -6.58
C PHE A 304 -12.07 -8.26 -6.29
N ASP A 305 -11.91 -8.68 -5.05
CA ASP A 305 -12.30 -10.01 -4.56
C ASP A 305 -13.81 -10.12 -4.42
N THR A 306 -14.42 -10.94 -5.24
CA THR A 306 -15.86 -11.21 -5.21
C THR A 306 -16.25 -12.41 -4.36
N THR A 307 -15.32 -13.06 -3.69
CA THR A 307 -15.55 -14.25 -2.84
C THR A 307 -16.65 -13.99 -1.81
N ALA A 308 -16.56 -12.86 -1.11
CA ALA A 308 -17.54 -12.44 -0.11
C ALA A 308 -18.96 -12.28 -0.72
N LEU A 309 -19.06 -11.76 -1.93
CA LEU A 309 -20.35 -11.58 -2.62
C LEU A 309 -21.03 -12.91 -2.89
N PHE A 310 -20.30 -13.90 -3.43
CA PHE A 310 -20.85 -15.23 -3.70
C PHE A 310 -21.22 -15.97 -2.42
N ALA A 311 -20.41 -15.85 -1.36
CA ALA A 311 -20.72 -16.40 -0.05
C ALA A 311 -21.97 -15.77 0.56
N LEU A 312 -22.13 -14.44 0.49
CA LEU A 312 -23.31 -13.72 0.96
C LEU A 312 -24.59 -14.11 0.19
N LEU A 313 -24.50 -14.38 -1.10
CA LEU A 313 -25.65 -14.83 -1.89
C LEU A 313 -26.08 -16.26 -1.53
N ALA A 314 -25.17 -17.10 -1.06
CA ALA A 314 -25.49 -18.47 -0.63
C ALA A 314 -26.26 -18.50 0.71
N ILE A 315 -25.97 -17.58 1.64
CA ILE A 315 -26.60 -17.53 2.98
C ILE A 315 -28.12 -17.42 2.93
N PRO A 316 -28.75 -16.46 2.21
CA PRO A 316 -30.21 -16.35 2.16
C PRO A 316 -30.87 -17.56 1.54
N LEU A 317 -30.22 -18.26 0.59
CA LEU A 317 -30.72 -19.49 0.02
C LEU A 317 -30.80 -20.62 1.06
N LEU A 318 -29.80 -20.73 1.94
CA LEU A 318 -29.77 -21.69 3.04
C LEU A 318 -30.78 -21.34 4.14
N LEU A 319 -30.87 -20.04 4.49
CA LEU A 319 -31.82 -19.56 5.51
C LEU A 319 -33.28 -19.70 5.02
N TRP A 320 -33.55 -19.43 3.74
CA TRP A 320 -34.87 -19.58 3.15
C TRP A 320 -35.38 -21.03 3.26
N GLU A 321 -34.50 -21.99 3.07
CA GLU A 321 -34.85 -23.41 3.24
C GLU A 321 -35.32 -23.69 4.65
N GLY A 322 -34.60 -23.21 5.67
CA GLY A 322 -34.97 -23.36 7.08
C GLY A 322 -36.31 -22.68 7.44
N VAL A 323 -36.58 -21.49 6.91
CA VAL A 323 -37.82 -20.74 7.13
C VAL A 323 -39.04 -21.45 6.47
N VAL A 324 -38.85 -21.98 5.27
CA VAL A 324 -39.92 -22.70 4.56
C VAL A 324 -40.29 -24.01 5.29
N ASP A 325 -39.31 -24.71 5.85
CA ASP A 325 -39.54 -25.91 6.66
C ASP A 325 -40.24 -25.55 8.00
N ALA A 326 -39.85 -24.51 8.68
CA ALA A 326 -40.45 -24.02 9.90
C ALA A 326 -41.91 -23.58 9.71
N ARG A 327 -42.23 -22.85 8.63
CA ARG A 327 -43.61 -22.42 8.31
C ARG A 327 -44.52 -23.59 7.95
N ARG A 328 -43.99 -24.63 7.33
CA ARG A 328 -44.78 -25.85 7.02
C ARG A 328 -45.07 -26.66 8.26
N GLY A 329 -44.21 -26.66 9.28
CA GLY A 329 -44.43 -27.28 10.58
C GLY A 329 -45.55 -26.60 11.38
N VAL A 330 -45.59 -25.25 11.36
CA VAL A 330 -46.59 -24.46 12.11
C VAL A 330 -47.97 -24.50 11.49
N ILE A 331 -48.11 -24.62 10.18
CA ILE A 331 -49.43 -24.68 9.51
C ILE A 331 -50.10 -26.08 9.70
N GLY A 332 -49.29 -27.10 10.02
CA GLY A 332 -49.84 -28.47 10.30
C GLY A 332 -50.55 -28.61 11.64
N ASP A 333 -50.26 -27.72 12.59
CA ASP A 333 -50.77 -27.80 13.99
C ASP A 333 -52.08 -27.00 14.22
N GLY A 334 -52.48 -26.16 13.26
CA GLY A 334 -53.59 -25.20 13.43
C GLY A 334 -54.99 -25.66 12.95
N THR A 335 -55.13 -26.86 12.35
CA THR A 335 -56.40 -27.23 11.70
C THR A 335 -57.16 -28.40 12.32
N ASN A 336 -56.85 -28.79 13.56
CA ASN A 336 -57.51 -29.93 14.17
C ASN A 336 -58.11 -29.69 15.57
N GLN A 337 -58.70 -28.52 15.81
CA GLN A 337 -59.66 -28.33 16.88
C GLN A 337 -61.02 -28.02 16.28
N ARG A 338 -61.77 -29.10 16.01
CA ARG A 338 -63.26 -29.03 15.97
C ARG A 338 -63.71 -29.06 17.45
N PRO A 339 -64.59 -28.16 17.89
CA PRO A 339 -65.23 -28.30 19.16
C PRO A 339 -66.20 -29.48 19.09
N ASP A 340 -66.15 -30.34 20.10
CA ASP A 340 -67.07 -31.42 20.34
C ASP A 340 -68.48 -30.84 20.43
N GLU A 341 -69.39 -31.31 19.60
CA GLU A 341 -70.88 -31.21 19.72
C GLU A 341 -71.31 -32.01 20.96
N PRO A 342 -72.06 -31.42 21.89
CA PRO A 342 -72.57 -32.21 23.00
C PRO A 342 -73.69 -33.11 22.54
N ASP A 343 -73.60 -34.43 22.85
CA ASP A 343 -74.59 -35.47 22.69
C ASP A 343 -75.94 -35.09 23.30
N ALA A 344 -76.99 -35.12 22.46
CA ALA A 344 -78.33 -35.08 22.89
C ALA A 344 -78.74 -36.42 23.55
N VAL A 345 -78.85 -36.37 24.89
CA VAL A 345 -79.40 -37.48 25.66
C VAL A 345 -80.88 -37.51 25.50
N CYS A 346 -81.36 -38.58 24.82
CA CYS A 346 -82.76 -39.03 24.77
C CYS A 346 -83.10 -39.58 26.14
N GLY A 347 -84.05 -39.00 26.80
CA GLY A 347 -84.61 -39.48 28.09
C GLY A 347 -86.08 -39.79 27.93
N HIS A 348 -86.38 -41.01 28.08
CA HIS A 348 -87.61 -41.64 28.07
C HIS A 348 -88.40 -41.40 29.38
N ASP A 349 -89.66 -41.11 29.24
CA ASP A 349 -90.80 -41.86 29.70
C ASP A 349 -91.30 -41.70 31.17
N LYS A 350 -92.56 -41.73 31.17
CA LYS A 350 -93.60 -42.24 32.04
C LYS A 350 -94.40 -41.18 32.80
N LYS A 351 -95.63 -41.11 32.28
CA LYS A 351 -96.84 -41.65 32.95
C LYS A 351 -97.00 -41.28 34.41
N ASP A 352 -98.01 -40.67 34.79
CA ASP A 352 -99.29 -41.16 35.22
C ASP A 352 -100.10 -40.09 36.01
N ARG A 353 -101.37 -40.10 35.65
CA ARG A 353 -102.60 -40.02 36.49
C ARG A 353 -102.97 -38.77 37.27
N ALA A 354 -104.11 -38.45 36.88
CA ALA A 354 -105.31 -38.20 37.71
C ALA A 354 -105.57 -36.84 38.31
N ALA A 355 -106.53 -36.33 37.91
CA ALA A 355 -107.84 -35.84 38.29
C ALA A 355 -108.26 -34.61 37.52
#